data_25058f64048ca4a8a0169dbdf729a985
#
_entry.id   25058f64048ca4a8a0169dbdf729a985
#
_cell.length_a   1.000
_cell.length_b   1.000
_cell.length_c   1.000
_cell.angle_alpha   90.00
_cell.angle_beta   90.00
_cell.angle_gamma   90.00
#
_symmetry.space_group_name_H-M   'P 1'
#
loop_
_entity.id
_entity.type
_entity.pdbx_description
1 polymer ?
#
loop_
_entity_poly.entity_id
_entity_poly.type
_entity_poly.pdbx_seq_one_letter_code
_entity_poly.pdbx_strand_id
1 'polypeptide(L)'
;MNRRFVRAGASAGVVALAALLGWTSYQILSRNASDAFAECRTGNVAGGAIGGPFQLVDEAGQTVTDQQVFAKPALVYFGFASCPDVCPLDNARNVEVATALGQDVTPIFISVDPARDTPAVMAEYTDNFGPSLLGLTGTPEQVKTAATAFKVYYQIPEGATDNYQVQHTTLTYLMLPGTGFADFFQRESTAQEMTDRVGCFLKAR
;
A
#
# COMPACT_ATOMS: atom_id res chain seq x y z
N MET A 1 56.20 -36.07 -5.94
CA MET A 1 54.84 -35.52 -5.80
C MET A 1 54.59 -34.70 -7.05
N ASN A 2 53.63 -35.16 -7.92
CA ASN A 2 53.53 -34.77 -9.34
C ASN A 2 52.94 -33.35 -9.52
N ARG A 3 53.74 -32.40 -9.99
CA ARG A 3 53.36 -31.01 -10.34
C ARG A 3 52.17 -30.92 -11.34
N ARG A 4 51.86 -32.03 -12.06
CA ARG A 4 50.72 -32.10 -12.97
C ARG A 4 49.35 -32.19 -12.27
N PHE A 5 49.26 -32.84 -11.12
CA PHE A 5 48.01 -32.93 -10.35
C PHE A 5 47.66 -31.63 -9.63
N VAL A 6 48.64 -30.84 -9.19
CA VAL A 6 48.42 -29.55 -8.53
C VAL A 6 47.91 -28.52 -9.53
N ARG A 7 48.39 -28.55 -10.79
CA ARG A 7 47.90 -27.61 -11.85
C ARG A 7 46.49 -27.93 -12.31
N ALA A 8 46.08 -29.21 -12.38
CA ALA A 8 44.73 -29.62 -12.75
C ALA A 8 43.70 -29.26 -11.67
N GLY A 9 44.04 -29.32 -10.38
CA GLY A 9 43.17 -28.94 -9.27
C GLY A 9 42.95 -27.42 -9.20
N ALA A 10 44.01 -26.63 -9.47
CA ALA A 10 43.90 -25.17 -9.44
C ALA A 10 43.02 -24.61 -10.59
N SER A 11 43.10 -25.20 -11.79
CA SER A 11 42.25 -24.79 -12.94
C SER A 11 40.78 -25.16 -12.74
N ALA A 12 40.49 -26.33 -12.16
CA ALA A 12 39.09 -26.72 -11.84
C ALA A 12 38.44 -25.79 -10.79
N GLY A 13 39.20 -25.36 -9.78
CA GLY A 13 38.72 -24.41 -8.76
C GLY A 13 38.40 -23.04 -9.33
N VAL A 14 39.24 -22.52 -10.24
CA VAL A 14 39.00 -21.21 -10.90
C VAL A 14 37.77 -21.25 -11.79
N VAL A 15 37.59 -22.35 -12.55
CA VAL A 15 36.38 -22.50 -13.42
C VAL A 15 35.11 -22.61 -12.57
N ALA A 16 35.13 -23.33 -11.47
CA ALA A 16 33.97 -23.43 -10.57
C ALA A 16 33.61 -22.08 -9.92
N LEU A 17 34.65 -21.32 -9.52
CA LEU A 17 34.43 -19.97 -8.95
C LEU A 17 33.84 -18.99 -9.98
N ALA A 18 34.35 -19.01 -11.22
CA ALA A 18 33.83 -18.20 -12.32
C ALA A 18 32.39 -18.56 -12.68
N ALA A 19 32.04 -19.85 -12.68
CA ALA A 19 30.67 -20.32 -12.92
C ALA A 19 29.71 -19.88 -11.81
N LEU A 20 30.13 -19.96 -10.53
CA LEU A 20 29.34 -19.45 -9.40
C LEU A 20 29.12 -17.95 -9.45
N LEU A 21 30.15 -17.17 -9.76
CA LEU A 21 30.04 -15.71 -9.90
C LEU A 21 29.18 -15.33 -11.10
N GLY A 22 29.29 -16.03 -12.22
CA GLY A 22 28.43 -15.85 -13.39
C GLY A 22 26.97 -16.17 -13.10
N TRP A 23 26.71 -17.27 -12.36
CA TRP A 23 25.37 -17.67 -11.96
C TRP A 23 24.72 -16.65 -10.99
N THR A 24 25.47 -16.19 -9.99
CA THR A 24 24.95 -15.17 -9.04
C THR A 24 24.70 -13.84 -9.73
N SER A 25 25.60 -13.41 -10.62
CA SER A 25 25.39 -12.19 -11.42
C SER A 25 24.17 -12.31 -12.36
N TYR A 26 23.99 -13.46 -12.99
CA TYR A 26 22.82 -13.75 -13.82
C TYR A 26 21.52 -13.70 -13.00
N GLN A 27 21.50 -14.29 -11.81
CA GLN A 27 20.35 -14.27 -10.91
C GLN A 27 20.01 -12.86 -10.43
N ILE A 28 21.01 -12.03 -10.17
CA ILE A 28 20.80 -10.63 -9.75
C ILE A 28 20.24 -9.80 -10.92
N LEU A 29 20.84 -9.94 -12.11
CA LEU A 29 20.40 -9.23 -13.30
C LEU A 29 19.01 -9.67 -13.74
N SER A 30 18.68 -10.97 -13.67
CA SER A 30 17.37 -11.48 -14.04
C SER A 30 16.26 -11.06 -13.05
N ARG A 31 16.58 -10.89 -11.77
CA ARG A 31 15.65 -10.35 -10.78
C ARG A 31 15.35 -8.86 -11.02
N ASN A 32 16.34 -8.08 -11.44
CA ASN A 32 16.16 -6.67 -11.74
C ASN A 32 15.46 -6.42 -13.11
N ALA A 33 15.55 -7.37 -14.04
CA ALA A 33 14.93 -7.25 -15.38
C ALA A 33 13.43 -7.58 -15.39
N SER A 34 12.83 -8.01 -14.27
CA SER A 34 11.44 -8.47 -14.20
C SER A 34 10.51 -7.56 -13.37
N ASP A 35 10.97 -6.44 -12.84
CA ASP A 35 10.09 -5.49 -12.16
C ASP A 35 9.43 -4.56 -13.21
N ALA A 36 8.25 -4.96 -13.70
CA ALA A 36 7.47 -4.17 -14.65
C ALA A 36 7.17 -2.74 -14.15
N PHE A 37 7.29 -2.50 -12.86
CA PHE A 37 6.98 -1.22 -12.22
C PHE A 37 8.22 -0.40 -11.82
N ALA A 38 9.44 -0.86 -12.16
CA ALA A 38 10.68 -0.18 -11.76
C ALA A 38 10.73 1.28 -12.21
N GLU A 39 10.25 1.57 -13.43
CA GLU A 39 10.21 2.92 -13.99
C GLU A 39 9.12 3.81 -13.38
N CYS A 40 8.08 3.21 -12.77
CA CYS A 40 6.97 3.94 -12.17
C CYS A 40 7.26 4.39 -10.73
N ARG A 41 8.25 3.80 -10.06
CA ARG A 41 8.62 4.11 -8.68
C ARG A 41 9.63 5.25 -8.63
N THR A 42 9.44 6.18 -7.71
CA THR A 42 10.42 7.27 -7.44
C THR A 42 11.49 6.87 -6.43
N GLY A 43 11.44 5.66 -5.88
CA GLY A 43 12.40 5.15 -4.91
C GLY A 43 12.19 3.68 -4.58
N ASN A 44 13.19 3.06 -3.97
CA ASN A 44 13.05 1.72 -3.41
C ASN A 44 12.28 1.80 -2.10
N VAL A 45 11.12 1.16 -2.03
CA VAL A 45 10.45 0.92 -0.75
C VAL A 45 11.24 -0.16 -0.02
N ALA A 46 12.25 0.26 0.73
CA ALA A 46 13.00 -0.63 1.61
C ALA A 46 12.16 -0.92 2.84
N GLY A 47 11.74 -2.16 3.02
CA GLY A 47 11.07 -2.62 4.23
C GLY A 47 9.94 -3.59 3.93
N GLY A 48 9.75 -4.57 4.78
CA GLY A 48 8.87 -5.73 4.67
C GLY A 48 7.52 -5.56 3.97
N ALA A 49 6.84 -6.63 3.71
CA ALA A 49 5.55 -6.63 3.02
C ALA A 49 4.57 -5.64 3.67
N ILE A 50 4.07 -4.70 2.87
CA ILE A 50 2.95 -3.80 3.21
C ILE A 50 1.68 -4.41 2.65
N GLY A 51 0.58 -4.34 3.42
CA GLY A 51 -0.66 -5.04 3.11
C GLY A 51 -0.63 -6.48 3.64
N GLY A 52 -1.79 -7.11 3.64
CA GLY A 52 -1.99 -8.47 4.15
C GLY A 52 -3.48 -8.73 4.35
N PRO A 53 -3.86 -9.94 4.75
CA PRO A 53 -5.26 -10.29 4.94
C PRO A 53 -5.89 -9.50 6.08
N PHE A 54 -7.08 -8.97 5.83
CA PHE A 54 -7.94 -8.34 6.84
C PHE A 54 -9.42 -8.58 6.53
N GLN A 55 -10.24 -8.32 7.51
CA GLN A 55 -11.70 -8.22 7.36
C GLN A 55 -12.14 -6.92 8.03
N LEU A 56 -12.89 -6.11 7.31
CA LEU A 56 -13.48 -4.86 7.80
C LEU A 56 -14.98 -4.85 7.49
N VAL A 57 -15.65 -3.78 7.87
CA VAL A 57 -17.07 -3.57 7.62
C VAL A 57 -17.22 -2.33 6.74
N ASP A 58 -18.01 -2.44 5.68
CA ASP A 58 -18.32 -1.34 4.79
C ASP A 58 -19.45 -0.44 5.33
N GLU A 59 -19.79 0.60 4.60
CA GLU A 59 -20.83 1.58 4.93
C GLU A 59 -22.23 0.97 4.99
N ALA A 60 -22.47 -0.17 4.29
CA ALA A 60 -23.73 -0.92 4.35
C ALA A 60 -23.77 -1.91 5.51
N GLY A 61 -22.73 -1.96 6.36
CA GLY A 61 -22.62 -2.92 7.44
C GLY A 61 -22.22 -4.34 7.01
N GLN A 62 -21.74 -4.51 5.76
CA GLN A 62 -21.33 -5.81 5.25
C GLN A 62 -19.85 -6.07 5.56
N THR A 63 -19.53 -7.31 5.95
CA THR A 63 -18.12 -7.70 6.10
C THR A 63 -17.46 -7.84 4.73
N VAL A 64 -16.33 -7.16 4.54
CA VAL A 64 -15.52 -7.22 3.34
C VAL A 64 -14.10 -7.68 3.66
N THR A 65 -13.47 -8.39 2.73
CA THR A 65 -12.09 -8.87 2.84
C THR A 65 -11.15 -8.03 1.98
N ASP A 66 -9.84 -8.06 2.30
CA ASP A 66 -8.80 -7.47 1.48
C ASP A 66 -8.89 -7.87 0.00
N GLN A 67 -9.20 -9.13 -0.29
CA GLN A 67 -9.35 -9.63 -1.67
C GLN A 67 -10.52 -8.98 -2.42
N GLN A 68 -11.64 -8.75 -1.73
CA GLN A 68 -12.80 -8.07 -2.31
C GLN A 68 -12.51 -6.58 -2.53
N VAL A 69 -11.91 -5.94 -1.53
CA VAL A 69 -11.58 -4.51 -1.53
C VAL A 69 -10.53 -4.19 -2.59
N PHE A 70 -9.55 -5.08 -2.83
CA PHE A 70 -8.49 -4.90 -3.82
C PHE A 70 -8.73 -5.67 -5.12
N ALA A 71 -9.99 -5.97 -5.46
CA ALA A 71 -10.35 -6.54 -6.76
C ALA A 71 -10.06 -5.57 -7.93
N LYS A 72 -9.98 -4.27 -7.63
CA LYS A 72 -9.49 -3.19 -8.51
C LYS A 72 -8.29 -2.50 -7.89
N PRO A 73 -7.48 -1.75 -8.67
CA PRO A 73 -6.48 -0.85 -8.11
C PRO A 73 -7.11 0.08 -7.07
N ALA A 74 -6.40 0.33 -5.98
CA ALA A 74 -6.93 1.13 -4.88
C ALA A 74 -5.91 2.11 -4.31
N LEU A 75 -6.39 3.29 -3.93
CA LEU A 75 -5.67 4.27 -3.11
C LEU A 75 -6.21 4.19 -1.69
N VAL A 76 -5.41 3.62 -0.78
CA VAL A 76 -5.83 3.36 0.60
C VAL A 76 -5.27 4.43 1.53
N TYR A 77 -6.14 5.05 2.29
CA TYR A 77 -5.79 6.04 3.31
C TYR A 77 -6.40 5.67 4.65
N PHE A 78 -5.61 5.79 5.72
CA PHE A 78 -6.07 5.55 7.09
C PHE A 78 -6.26 6.88 7.82
N GLY A 79 -7.40 7.05 8.49
CA GLY A 79 -7.74 8.28 9.22
C GLY A 79 -8.98 8.10 10.09
N PHE A 80 -9.67 9.17 10.41
CA PHE A 80 -10.92 9.14 11.18
C PHE A 80 -11.88 10.23 10.72
N ALA A 81 -13.20 9.95 10.79
CA ALA A 81 -14.22 10.83 10.21
C ALA A 81 -14.27 12.24 10.85
N SER A 82 -14.02 12.31 12.16
CA SER A 82 -14.02 13.61 12.89
C SER A 82 -12.69 14.37 12.80
N CYS A 83 -11.78 13.99 11.89
CA CYS A 83 -10.56 14.73 11.63
C CYS A 83 -10.89 16.08 10.97
N PRO A 84 -10.50 17.23 11.56
CA PRO A 84 -10.95 18.54 11.08
C PRO A 84 -10.13 19.09 9.91
N ASP A 85 -8.99 18.49 9.57
CA ASP A 85 -8.00 19.10 8.68
C ASP A 85 -7.46 18.12 7.64
N VAL A 86 -6.57 17.21 8.02
CA VAL A 86 -5.77 16.43 7.07
C VAL A 86 -6.56 15.35 6.33
N CYS A 87 -7.46 14.63 7.01
CA CYS A 87 -8.18 13.51 6.41
C CYS A 87 -9.11 13.94 5.26
N PRO A 88 -9.91 15.04 5.38
CA PRO A 88 -10.73 15.47 4.25
C PRO A 88 -9.90 15.94 3.05
N LEU A 89 -8.77 16.59 3.27
CA LEU A 89 -7.89 17.04 2.17
C LEU A 89 -7.25 15.86 1.43
N ASP A 90 -6.76 14.85 2.18
CA ASP A 90 -6.14 13.67 1.59
C ASP A 90 -7.17 12.78 0.85
N ASN A 91 -8.39 12.63 1.39
CA ASN A 91 -9.46 11.91 0.71
C ASN A 91 -9.96 12.65 -0.54
N ALA A 92 -10.11 13.97 -0.49
CA ALA A 92 -10.47 14.78 -1.66
C ALA A 92 -9.42 14.60 -2.78
N ARG A 93 -8.13 14.66 -2.45
CA ARG A 93 -7.03 14.40 -3.39
C ARG A 93 -7.10 13.00 -3.98
N ASN A 94 -7.35 11.97 -3.19
CA ASN A 94 -7.45 10.59 -3.66
C ASN A 94 -8.65 10.40 -4.62
N VAL A 95 -9.78 11.06 -4.36
CA VAL A 95 -10.96 11.10 -5.23
C VAL A 95 -10.67 11.85 -6.53
N GLU A 96 -9.94 12.97 -6.48
CA GLU A 96 -9.49 13.71 -7.66
C GLU A 96 -8.62 12.82 -8.57
N VAL A 97 -7.64 12.10 -8.00
CA VAL A 97 -6.80 11.15 -8.74
C VAL A 97 -7.65 10.04 -9.39
N ALA A 98 -8.57 9.45 -8.64
CA ALA A 98 -9.46 8.40 -9.17
C ALA A 98 -10.32 8.93 -10.32
N THR A 99 -10.83 10.15 -10.20
CA THR A 99 -11.63 10.80 -11.24
C THR A 99 -10.81 11.08 -12.51
N ALA A 100 -9.58 11.59 -12.35
CA ALA A 100 -8.67 11.86 -13.46
C ALA A 100 -8.27 10.58 -14.22
N LEU A 101 -8.27 9.43 -13.53
CA LEU A 101 -7.98 8.11 -14.10
C LEU A 101 -9.24 7.36 -14.57
N GLY A 102 -10.37 8.04 -14.77
CA GLY A 102 -11.59 7.44 -15.28
C GLY A 102 -12.26 6.45 -14.32
N GLN A 103 -11.97 6.54 -13.01
CA GLN A 103 -12.45 5.64 -11.95
C GLN A 103 -11.95 4.18 -12.08
N ASP A 104 -10.82 3.97 -12.76
CA ASP A 104 -10.12 2.68 -12.79
C ASP A 104 -9.39 2.35 -11.48
N VAL A 105 -9.38 3.31 -10.54
CA VAL A 105 -8.80 3.21 -9.20
C VAL A 105 -9.89 3.54 -8.17
N THR A 106 -9.99 2.75 -7.12
CA THR A 106 -10.93 2.97 -6.03
C THR A 106 -10.23 3.70 -4.88
N PRO A 107 -10.61 4.93 -4.52
CA PRO A 107 -10.16 5.55 -3.29
C PRO A 107 -10.86 4.89 -2.11
N ILE A 108 -10.09 4.52 -1.08
CA ILE A 108 -10.55 3.80 0.11
C ILE A 108 -10.11 4.53 1.36
N PHE A 109 -11.05 4.82 2.22
CA PHE A 109 -10.83 5.41 3.53
C PHE A 109 -11.08 4.38 4.62
N ILE A 110 -10.04 4.00 5.37
CA ILE A 110 -10.13 3.05 6.50
C ILE A 110 -10.05 3.82 7.80
N SER A 111 -11.09 3.71 8.63
CA SER A 111 -11.08 4.34 9.95
C SER A 111 -10.09 3.66 10.89
N VAL A 112 -9.38 4.49 11.67
CA VAL A 112 -8.56 4.07 12.81
C VAL A 112 -9.24 4.38 14.16
N ASP A 113 -10.49 4.83 14.12
CA ASP A 113 -11.30 5.16 15.29
C ASP A 113 -12.69 4.49 15.24
N PRO A 114 -12.73 3.17 15.29
CA PRO A 114 -13.99 2.43 15.14
C PRO A 114 -15.01 2.68 16.24
N ALA A 115 -14.60 3.28 17.35
CA ALA A 115 -15.50 3.63 18.44
C ALA A 115 -16.46 4.76 18.05
N ARG A 116 -16.00 5.73 17.27
CA ARG A 116 -16.82 6.85 16.76
C ARG A 116 -17.29 6.61 15.32
N ASP A 117 -16.45 5.99 14.50
CA ASP A 117 -16.67 5.82 13.08
C ASP A 117 -17.44 4.52 12.78
N THR A 118 -18.74 4.53 13.14
CA THR A 118 -19.66 3.44 12.78
C THR A 118 -19.88 3.39 11.26
N PRO A 119 -20.42 2.29 10.69
CA PRO A 119 -20.77 2.23 9.26
C PRO A 119 -21.62 3.41 8.80
N ALA A 120 -22.60 3.84 9.60
CA ALA A 120 -23.44 4.99 9.27
C ALA A 120 -22.67 6.32 9.26
N VAL A 121 -21.73 6.52 10.20
CA VAL A 121 -20.85 7.71 10.23
C VAL A 121 -19.90 7.70 9.04
N MET A 122 -19.39 6.52 8.65
CA MET A 122 -18.54 6.39 7.47
C MET A 122 -19.30 6.72 6.18
N ALA A 123 -20.55 6.26 6.04
CA ALA A 123 -21.41 6.59 4.90
C ALA A 123 -21.64 8.11 4.81
N GLU A 124 -22.03 8.75 5.92
CA GLU A 124 -22.22 10.20 5.98
C GLU A 124 -20.93 10.97 5.61
N TYR A 125 -19.78 10.50 6.08
CA TYR A 125 -18.50 11.12 5.76
C TYR A 125 -18.14 10.98 4.28
N THR A 126 -18.26 9.80 3.70
CA THR A 126 -17.85 9.53 2.31
C THR A 126 -18.80 10.16 1.30
N ASP A 127 -20.09 10.33 1.64
CA ASP A 127 -21.08 11.06 0.80
C ASP A 127 -20.63 12.48 0.44
N ASN A 128 -19.82 13.13 1.29
CA ASN A 128 -19.26 14.46 1.01
C ASN A 128 -18.23 14.46 -0.14
N PHE A 129 -17.69 13.31 -0.52
CA PHE A 129 -16.68 13.16 -1.58
C PHE A 129 -17.24 12.51 -2.85
N GLY A 130 -18.53 12.15 -2.82
CA GLY A 130 -19.22 11.48 -3.91
C GLY A 130 -19.06 9.95 -3.91
N PRO A 131 -19.70 9.24 -4.83
CA PRO A 131 -19.92 7.79 -4.75
C PRO A 131 -18.67 6.93 -5.01
N SER A 132 -17.52 7.55 -5.28
CA SER A 132 -16.29 6.81 -5.58
C SER A 132 -15.45 6.46 -4.34
N LEU A 133 -15.59 7.22 -3.24
CA LEU A 133 -14.86 6.96 -2.00
C LEU A 133 -15.56 5.85 -1.21
N LEU A 134 -14.84 4.76 -0.95
CA LEU A 134 -15.31 3.65 -0.13
C LEU A 134 -14.83 3.82 1.31
N GLY A 135 -15.76 3.91 2.26
CA GLY A 135 -15.48 3.95 3.70
C GLY A 135 -15.47 2.55 4.32
N LEU A 136 -14.46 2.28 5.12
CA LEU A 136 -14.34 1.01 5.84
C LEU A 136 -14.07 1.26 7.33
N THR A 137 -14.73 0.48 8.17
CA THR A 137 -14.56 0.47 9.62
C THR A 137 -14.60 -0.98 10.15
N GLY A 138 -14.79 -1.19 11.43
CA GLY A 138 -14.91 -2.54 12.00
C GLY A 138 -14.82 -2.54 13.52
N THR A 139 -14.50 -3.70 14.10
CA THR A 139 -14.13 -3.75 15.52
C THR A 139 -12.72 -3.19 15.73
N PRO A 140 -12.36 -2.81 16.97
CA PRO A 140 -10.98 -2.37 17.27
C PRO A 140 -9.91 -3.40 16.83
N GLU A 141 -10.21 -4.71 16.95
CA GLU A 141 -9.31 -5.80 16.55
C GLU A 141 -9.17 -5.90 15.04
N GLN A 142 -10.27 -5.73 14.30
CA GLN A 142 -10.27 -5.72 12.84
C GLN A 142 -9.47 -4.54 12.30
N VAL A 143 -9.71 -3.34 12.82
CA VAL A 143 -8.97 -2.12 12.47
C VAL A 143 -7.49 -2.26 12.80
N LYS A 144 -7.16 -2.77 13.99
CA LYS A 144 -5.77 -3.03 14.39
C LYS A 144 -5.08 -4.02 13.44
N THR A 145 -5.79 -5.06 13.01
CA THR A 145 -5.27 -6.04 12.04
C THR A 145 -4.92 -5.37 10.71
N ALA A 146 -5.85 -4.57 10.14
CA ALA A 146 -5.63 -3.83 8.92
C ALA A 146 -4.48 -2.82 9.05
N ALA A 147 -4.48 -1.99 10.10
CA ALA A 147 -3.43 -1.01 10.37
C ALA A 147 -2.05 -1.67 10.51
N THR A 148 -1.96 -2.81 11.21
CA THR A 148 -0.72 -3.56 11.37
C THR A 148 -0.22 -4.11 10.02
N ALA A 149 -1.11 -4.63 9.18
CA ALA A 149 -0.77 -5.11 7.84
C ALA A 149 -0.17 -4.00 6.97
N PHE A 150 -0.69 -2.78 7.07
CA PHE A 150 -0.20 -1.60 6.33
C PHE A 150 0.94 -0.85 7.03
N LYS A 151 1.40 -1.30 8.20
CA LYS A 151 2.40 -0.61 9.02
C LYS A 151 1.97 0.81 9.42
N VAL A 152 0.67 1.01 9.55
CA VAL A 152 0.07 2.26 9.99
C VAL A 152 0.18 2.36 11.52
N TYR A 153 0.83 3.41 11.98
CA TYR A 153 0.77 3.83 13.38
C TYR A 153 -0.51 4.63 13.60
N TYR A 154 -1.20 4.37 14.69
CA TYR A 154 -2.24 5.26 15.20
C TYR A 154 -2.30 5.19 16.72
N GLN A 155 -2.73 6.28 17.34
CA GLN A 155 -2.88 6.37 18.79
C GLN A 155 -4.11 7.19 19.16
N ILE A 156 -5.02 6.54 19.87
CA ILE A 156 -6.17 7.16 20.52
C ILE A 156 -5.71 7.55 21.94
N PRO A 157 -5.97 8.79 22.42
CA PRO A 157 -5.58 9.20 23.77
C PRO A 157 -6.24 8.36 24.86
N GLU A 158 -5.52 8.06 25.92
CA GLU A 158 -6.10 7.37 27.09
C GLU A 158 -7.19 8.22 27.73
N GLY A 159 -8.32 7.59 28.09
CA GLY A 159 -9.46 8.27 28.69
C GLY A 159 -10.19 9.23 27.74
N ALA A 160 -9.97 9.06 26.42
CA ALA A 160 -10.63 9.87 25.41
C ALA A 160 -12.16 9.81 25.56
N THR A 161 -12.79 10.99 25.56
CA THR A 161 -14.24 11.18 25.52
C THR A 161 -14.64 11.73 24.14
N ASP A 162 -15.65 12.56 24.01
CA ASP A 162 -16.27 12.88 22.72
C ASP A 162 -15.39 13.67 21.72
N ASN A 163 -14.48 14.53 22.19
CA ASN A 163 -13.70 15.45 21.32
C ASN A 163 -12.19 15.21 21.42
N TYR A 164 -11.71 14.09 20.90
CA TYR A 164 -10.28 13.80 20.86
C TYR A 164 -9.74 13.74 19.42
N GLN A 165 -8.45 13.98 19.28
CA GLN A 165 -7.71 13.80 18.03
C GLN A 165 -6.95 12.48 18.08
N VAL A 166 -6.94 11.77 16.94
CA VAL A 166 -6.16 10.54 16.79
C VAL A 166 -4.87 10.86 16.02
N GLN A 167 -3.73 10.54 16.61
CA GLN A 167 -2.47 10.57 15.86
C GLN A 167 -2.42 9.36 14.94
N HIS A 168 -2.11 9.56 13.66
CA HIS A 168 -2.00 8.47 12.70
C HIS A 168 -1.02 8.76 11.57
N THR A 169 -0.57 7.71 10.89
CA THR A 169 0.21 7.80 9.66
C THR A 169 -0.64 8.41 8.54
N THR A 170 -0.09 9.39 7.82
CA THR A 170 -0.78 10.15 6.75
C THR A 170 -0.30 9.78 5.35
N LEU A 171 -0.04 8.50 5.10
CA LEU A 171 0.36 7.99 3.80
C LEU A 171 -0.86 7.47 3.04
N THR A 172 -0.88 7.68 1.72
CA THR A 172 -1.78 7.00 0.79
C THR A 172 -1.03 5.85 0.14
N TYR A 173 -1.58 4.64 0.20
CA TYR A 173 -0.97 3.41 -0.35
C TYR A 173 -1.63 3.04 -1.66
N LEU A 174 -0.84 2.74 -2.70
CA LEU A 174 -1.32 2.16 -3.94
C LEU A 174 -1.29 0.64 -3.85
N MET A 175 -2.47 0.03 -3.98
CA MET A 175 -2.66 -1.42 -4.03
C MET A 175 -3.08 -1.83 -5.43
N LEU A 176 -2.46 -2.89 -5.97
CA LEU A 176 -2.79 -3.44 -7.29
C LEU A 176 -3.26 -4.88 -7.16
N PRO A 177 -4.32 -5.28 -7.89
CA PRO A 177 -4.79 -6.66 -7.91
C PRO A 177 -3.69 -7.64 -8.30
N GLY A 178 -3.55 -8.72 -7.55
CA GLY A 178 -2.55 -9.76 -7.79
C GLY A 178 -1.11 -9.39 -7.43
N THR A 179 -0.77 -8.09 -7.40
CA THR A 179 0.57 -7.59 -7.01
C THR A 179 0.62 -7.25 -5.52
N GLY A 180 -0.49 -6.75 -4.96
CA GLY A 180 -0.53 -6.19 -3.62
C GLY A 180 -0.01 -4.77 -3.58
N PHE A 181 0.81 -4.43 -2.60
CA PHE A 181 1.40 -3.11 -2.46
C PHE A 181 2.33 -2.76 -3.62
N ALA A 182 2.08 -1.63 -4.28
CA ALA A 182 2.85 -1.14 -5.41
C ALA A 182 3.71 0.08 -5.08
N ASP A 183 3.12 1.06 -4.38
CA ASP A 183 3.77 2.33 -4.02
C ASP A 183 3.02 3.04 -2.89
N PHE A 184 3.59 4.13 -2.39
CA PHE A 184 2.92 5.04 -1.46
C PHE A 184 3.15 6.50 -1.85
N PHE A 185 2.25 7.36 -1.36
CA PHE A 185 2.32 8.80 -1.56
C PHE A 185 2.33 9.50 -0.20
N GLN A 186 3.22 10.46 -0.08
CA GLN A 186 3.26 11.35 1.07
C GLN A 186 2.16 12.41 0.96
N ARG A 187 1.85 13.07 2.05
CA ARG A 187 0.81 14.08 2.12
C ARG A 187 1.08 15.27 1.17
N GLU A 188 2.35 15.58 0.94
CA GLU A 188 2.81 16.67 0.08
C GLU A 188 2.69 16.37 -1.42
N SER A 189 2.45 15.11 -1.78
CA SER A 189 2.26 14.72 -3.18
C SER A 189 1.00 15.39 -3.76
N THR A 190 1.14 16.03 -4.90
CA THR A 190 0.02 16.67 -5.60
C THR A 190 -0.87 15.62 -6.29
N ALA A 191 -2.12 15.95 -6.55
CA ALA A 191 -3.03 15.08 -7.31
C ALA A 191 -2.46 14.76 -8.70
N GLN A 192 -1.80 15.72 -9.36
CA GLN A 192 -1.18 15.51 -10.67
C GLN A 192 -0.02 14.49 -10.60
N GLU A 193 0.90 14.63 -9.65
CA GLU A 193 2.00 13.67 -9.45
C GLU A 193 1.49 12.27 -9.14
N MET A 194 0.44 12.17 -8.32
CA MET A 194 -0.20 10.89 -8.01
C MET A 194 -0.86 10.29 -9.25
N THR A 195 -1.58 11.10 -10.04
CA THR A 195 -2.24 10.66 -11.28
C THR A 195 -1.23 10.13 -12.28
N ASP A 196 -0.12 10.84 -12.50
CA ASP A 196 0.92 10.42 -13.44
C ASP A 196 1.58 9.10 -13.01
N ARG A 197 1.92 8.97 -11.71
CA ARG A 197 2.53 7.76 -11.16
C ARG A 197 1.57 6.58 -11.18
N VAL A 198 0.35 6.73 -10.68
CA VAL A 198 -0.67 5.68 -10.71
C VAL A 198 -0.97 5.27 -12.15
N GLY A 199 -1.12 6.24 -13.07
CA GLY A 199 -1.31 5.99 -14.51
C GLY A 199 -0.16 5.18 -15.13
N CYS A 200 1.09 5.39 -14.69
CA CYS A 200 2.22 4.55 -15.09
C CYS A 200 2.01 3.09 -14.66
N PHE A 201 1.68 2.85 -13.37
CA PHE A 201 1.42 1.50 -12.84
C PHE A 201 0.27 0.80 -13.57
N LEU A 202 -0.80 1.54 -13.92
CA LEU A 202 -1.94 0.97 -14.64
C LEU A 202 -1.58 0.54 -16.07
N LYS A 203 -0.67 1.25 -16.73
CA LYS A 203 -0.20 0.93 -18.10
C LYS A 203 0.80 -0.21 -18.13
N ALA A 204 1.56 -0.41 -17.05
CA ALA A 204 2.59 -1.45 -16.94
C ALA A 204 2.06 -2.83 -16.48
N ARG A 205 0.75 -2.98 -16.28
CA ARG A 205 0.07 -4.22 -15.83
C ARG A 205 -0.09 -5.20 -16.96
#